data_ba959a7192bfc4dff7980253513c3ac8
#
_entry.id   ba959a7192bfc4dff7980253513c3ac8
#
_cell.length_a   1.000
_cell.length_b   1.000
_cell.length_c   1.000
_cell.angle_alpha   90.00
_cell.angle_beta   90.00
_cell.angle_gamma   90.00
#
_symmetry.space_group_name_H-M   'P 1'
#
loop_
_entity.id
_entity.type
_entity.pdbx_description
1 polymer ?
#
loop_
_entity_poly.entity_id
_entity_poly.type
_entity_poly.pdbx_seq_one_letter_code
_entity_poly.pdbx_strand_id
1 'polypeptide(L)'
;MKRTLLFALTLLFSLSINAQAQVEPLLKIRWGTFNIRCISGDDYKIGCGWDQRKERVAQYLTDNAIDICGMQEVTNTQMEYLCKNLKGYRHVGVGRTDGKKKGEATPVFYRKDRFKALDQGNFWLSETPDVAGSKGWDAALERVASWVKLKDKKTGKVFMAVNTHFDHVGKVARRESAKLIMRKIQEIVGDKPAVVTGDFNVTERDEAYTTMVTNEFKMNDAYHMTDNHTGTTGTWHSFCQIPPEKMEKIDFIFITPNIKVTHTHIEKENKDRQISDHNPHYADLEL
;
A
#
# COMPACT_ATOMS: atom_id res chain seq x y z
N MET A 1 44.85 -11.51 77.96
CA MET A 1 43.84 -11.92 76.92
C MET A 1 43.53 -10.71 76.11
N LYS A 2 44.12 -10.58 74.91
CA LYS A 2 43.84 -9.47 73.93
C LYS A 2 42.96 -10.06 72.86
N ARG A 3 41.72 -9.51 72.71
CA ARG A 3 40.81 -9.85 71.64
C ARG A 3 41.07 -8.91 70.42
N THR A 4 41.54 -9.48 69.36
CA THR A 4 41.69 -8.78 68.06
C THR A 4 40.38 -8.80 67.32
N LEU A 5 39.80 -7.61 67.04
CA LEU A 5 38.60 -7.44 66.17
C LEU A 5 39.07 -7.37 64.75
N LEU A 6 38.59 -8.29 63.88
CA LEU A 6 38.80 -8.29 62.41
C LEU A 6 37.65 -7.56 61.79
N PHE A 7 37.90 -6.39 61.17
CA PHE A 7 36.93 -5.66 60.34
C PHE A 7 37.01 -6.24 58.93
N ALA A 8 35.93 -6.89 58.49
CA ALA A 8 35.77 -7.29 57.11
C ALA A 8 35.17 -6.12 56.31
N LEU A 9 35.93 -5.55 55.35
CA LEU A 9 35.52 -4.49 54.44
C LEU A 9 34.88 -5.16 53.23
N THR A 10 33.54 -5.13 53.14
CA THR A 10 32.78 -5.59 51.94
C THR A 10 32.78 -4.49 50.93
N LEU A 11 33.53 -4.66 49.84
CA LEU A 11 33.52 -3.79 48.65
C LEU A 11 32.29 -4.13 47.81
N LEU A 12 31.26 -3.25 47.82
CA LEU A 12 30.14 -3.30 46.92
C LEU A 12 30.56 -2.68 45.55
N PHE A 13 30.82 -3.52 44.59
CA PHE A 13 30.93 -3.11 43.17
C PHE A 13 29.54 -2.85 42.63
N SER A 14 29.14 -1.60 42.52
CA SER A 14 27.97 -1.18 41.77
C SER A 14 28.29 -1.24 40.28
N LEU A 15 27.82 -2.29 39.60
CA LEU A 15 27.77 -2.36 38.14
C LEU A 15 26.73 -1.40 37.61
N SER A 16 27.17 -0.21 37.21
CA SER A 16 26.34 0.73 36.43
C SER A 16 26.15 0.12 35.03
N ILE A 17 25.02 -0.53 34.78
CA ILE A 17 24.60 -0.90 33.44
C ILE A 17 24.20 0.38 32.73
N ASN A 18 25.10 0.95 31.95
CA ASN A 18 24.77 1.96 30.95
C ASN A 18 23.92 1.30 29.88
N ALA A 19 22.62 1.35 30.05
CA ALA A 19 21.68 1.08 28.97
C ALA A 19 21.76 2.24 27.97
N GLN A 20 22.71 2.19 27.06
CA GLN A 20 22.64 3.00 25.86
C GLN A 20 21.36 2.57 25.13
N ALA A 21 20.38 3.48 25.05
CA ALA A 21 19.21 3.27 24.20
C ALA A 21 19.74 3.01 22.78
N GLN A 22 19.65 1.77 22.33
CA GLN A 22 19.97 1.43 20.95
C GLN A 22 18.94 2.17 20.08
N VAL A 23 19.41 3.19 19.37
CA VAL A 23 18.59 3.87 18.35
C VAL A 23 18.26 2.80 17.32
N GLU A 24 16.98 2.40 17.28
CA GLU A 24 16.54 1.43 16.30
C GLU A 24 16.84 1.96 14.88
N PRO A 25 17.42 1.13 14.01
CA PRO A 25 17.79 1.56 12.68
C PRO A 25 16.54 2.02 11.90
N LEU A 26 16.61 3.21 11.33
CA LEU A 26 15.55 3.80 10.54
C LEU A 26 15.35 2.99 9.25
N LEU A 27 14.11 2.59 8.99
CA LEU A 27 13.73 1.91 7.76
C LEU A 27 13.15 2.92 6.77
N LYS A 28 13.80 3.12 5.63
CA LYS A 28 13.33 3.95 4.51
C LYS A 28 12.75 3.08 3.41
N ILE A 29 11.54 3.40 2.97
CA ILE A 29 10.81 2.64 1.93
C ILE A 29 10.18 3.62 0.94
N ARG A 30 10.36 3.39 -0.37
CA ARG A 30 9.55 4.02 -1.39
C ARG A 30 8.34 3.14 -1.69
N TRP A 31 7.17 3.68 -1.43
CA TRP A 31 5.91 2.95 -1.47
C TRP A 31 4.97 3.52 -2.52
N GLY A 32 4.52 2.70 -3.46
CA GLY A 32 3.68 3.11 -4.58
C GLY A 32 2.26 2.55 -4.53
N THR A 33 1.35 3.26 -5.19
CA THR A 33 0.04 2.77 -5.64
C THR A 33 -0.08 3.03 -7.13
N PHE A 34 -0.63 2.07 -7.87
CA PHE A 34 -0.73 2.17 -9.32
C PHE A 34 -1.90 1.36 -9.87
N ASN A 35 -3.01 2.04 -10.23
CA ASN A 35 -4.02 1.44 -11.07
C ASN A 35 -3.44 1.29 -12.49
N ILE A 36 -3.18 0.06 -12.92
CA ILE A 36 -2.53 -0.22 -14.21
C ILE A 36 -3.50 -0.33 -15.37
N ARG A 37 -4.79 -0.09 -15.16
CA ARG A 37 -5.87 -0.29 -16.11
C ARG A 37 -5.95 -1.74 -16.60
N CYS A 38 -7.07 -2.38 -16.47
CA CYS A 38 -7.34 -3.71 -16.98
C CYS A 38 -7.22 -3.79 -18.51
N ILE A 39 -7.24 -4.99 -19.07
CA ILE A 39 -7.25 -5.17 -20.52
C ILE A 39 -8.66 -4.86 -21.04
N SER A 40 -8.79 -3.81 -21.86
CA SER A 40 -10.01 -3.41 -22.52
C SER A 40 -9.82 -3.31 -24.03
N GLY A 41 -10.78 -3.82 -24.81
CA GLY A 41 -10.75 -3.69 -26.26
C GLY A 41 -10.85 -2.24 -26.77
N ASP A 42 -11.49 -1.36 -26.00
CA ASP A 42 -11.63 0.05 -26.36
C ASP A 42 -10.31 0.81 -26.25
N ASP A 43 -9.44 0.42 -25.31
CA ASP A 43 -8.13 1.04 -25.13
C ASP A 43 -7.23 0.84 -26.37
N TYR A 44 -7.39 -0.28 -27.09
CA TYR A 44 -6.66 -0.52 -28.34
C TYR A 44 -7.05 0.44 -29.48
N LYS A 45 -8.31 0.90 -29.49
CA LYS A 45 -8.80 1.85 -30.50
C LYS A 45 -8.14 3.22 -30.41
N ILE A 46 -7.66 3.57 -29.22
CA ILE A 46 -6.99 4.87 -28.93
C ILE A 46 -5.47 4.72 -28.76
N GLY A 47 -4.90 3.57 -29.10
CA GLY A 47 -3.46 3.33 -29.00
C GLY A 47 -2.93 3.10 -27.57
N CYS A 48 -3.82 2.81 -26.60
CA CYS A 48 -3.50 2.64 -25.18
C CYS A 48 -3.74 1.21 -24.66
N GLY A 49 -3.86 0.23 -25.58
CA GLY A 49 -4.04 -1.16 -25.23
C GLY A 49 -2.88 -1.72 -24.38
N TRP A 50 -3.15 -2.80 -23.63
CA TRP A 50 -2.15 -3.41 -22.74
C TRP A 50 -0.81 -3.70 -23.43
N ASP A 51 -0.83 -4.28 -24.63
CA ASP A 51 0.39 -4.62 -25.36
C ASP A 51 1.24 -3.41 -25.74
N GLN A 52 0.63 -2.23 -25.83
CA GLN A 52 1.30 -0.98 -26.17
C GLN A 52 1.94 -0.29 -24.95
N ARG A 53 1.57 -0.67 -23.72
CA ARG A 53 2.02 -0.02 -22.48
C ARG A 53 2.65 -0.96 -21.43
N LYS A 54 2.48 -2.29 -21.55
CA LYS A 54 2.91 -3.29 -20.55
C LYS A 54 4.38 -3.20 -20.13
N GLU A 55 5.28 -2.89 -21.06
CA GLU A 55 6.71 -2.74 -20.76
C GLU A 55 6.95 -1.54 -19.86
N ARG A 56 6.34 -0.40 -20.18
CA ARG A 56 6.47 0.82 -19.37
C ARG A 56 5.83 0.68 -18.00
N VAL A 57 4.73 -0.06 -17.88
CA VAL A 57 4.11 -0.39 -16.58
C VAL A 57 5.08 -1.17 -15.70
N ALA A 58 5.73 -2.21 -16.24
CA ALA A 58 6.72 -2.98 -15.49
C ALA A 58 7.97 -2.15 -15.16
N GLN A 59 8.49 -1.39 -16.11
CA GLN A 59 9.67 -0.54 -15.95
C GLN A 59 9.46 0.56 -14.91
N TYR A 60 8.24 1.09 -14.78
CA TYR A 60 7.93 2.15 -13.81
C TYR A 60 8.40 1.80 -12.39
N LEU A 61 8.21 0.57 -11.95
CA LEU A 61 8.62 0.15 -10.61
C LEU A 61 10.14 0.16 -10.44
N THR A 62 10.86 -0.27 -11.46
CA THR A 62 12.34 -0.35 -11.43
C THR A 62 12.99 1.02 -11.61
N ASP A 63 12.48 1.81 -12.55
CA ASP A 63 13.03 3.14 -12.87
C ASP A 63 12.86 4.12 -11.71
N ASN A 64 11.76 4.01 -10.99
CA ASN A 64 11.46 4.81 -9.79
C ASN A 64 11.93 4.15 -8.49
N ALA A 65 12.65 3.03 -8.53
CA ALA A 65 13.15 2.30 -7.37
C ALA A 65 12.05 2.03 -6.31
N ILE A 66 10.85 1.67 -6.75
CA ILE A 66 9.72 1.36 -5.87
C ILE A 66 10.03 0.08 -5.09
N ASP A 67 9.95 0.13 -3.78
CA ASP A 67 10.22 -1.01 -2.91
C ASP A 67 8.99 -1.90 -2.72
N ILE A 68 7.83 -1.26 -2.57
CA ILE A 68 6.53 -1.91 -2.39
C ILE A 68 5.52 -1.14 -3.24
N CYS A 69 4.69 -1.85 -4.00
CA CYS A 69 3.65 -1.25 -4.83
C CYS A 69 2.34 -2.03 -4.73
N GLY A 70 1.27 -1.35 -4.35
CA GLY A 70 -0.08 -1.83 -4.59
C GLY A 70 -0.50 -1.54 -6.02
N MET A 71 -0.95 -2.56 -6.75
CA MET A 71 -1.49 -2.37 -8.10
C MET A 71 -2.98 -2.70 -8.14
N GLN A 72 -3.74 -2.01 -8.98
CA GLN A 72 -5.16 -2.23 -9.13
C GLN A 72 -5.49 -2.59 -10.59
N GLU A 73 -6.65 -3.20 -10.80
CA GLU A 73 -7.17 -3.69 -12.10
C GLU A 73 -6.31 -4.78 -12.76
N VAL A 74 -5.52 -5.50 -12.00
CA VAL A 74 -4.59 -6.49 -12.56
C VAL A 74 -5.34 -7.76 -12.96
N THR A 75 -5.55 -7.97 -14.26
CA THR A 75 -6.09 -9.23 -14.80
C THR A 75 -5.05 -10.34 -14.73
N ASN A 76 -5.48 -11.62 -14.82
CA ASN A 76 -4.55 -12.75 -14.79
C ASN A 76 -3.45 -12.67 -15.86
N THR A 77 -3.78 -12.25 -17.08
CA THR A 77 -2.80 -12.06 -18.17
C THR A 77 -1.77 -11.00 -17.84
N GLN A 78 -2.21 -9.88 -17.22
CA GLN A 78 -1.30 -8.82 -16.75
C GLN A 78 -0.43 -9.31 -15.60
N MET A 79 -1.00 -10.08 -14.66
CA MET A 79 -0.25 -10.68 -13.55
C MET A 79 0.88 -11.59 -14.06
N GLU A 80 0.59 -12.47 -15.01
CA GLU A 80 1.59 -13.37 -15.60
C GLU A 80 2.73 -12.59 -16.29
N TYR A 81 2.39 -11.50 -17.00
CA TYR A 81 3.40 -10.63 -17.60
C TYR A 81 4.26 -9.92 -16.55
N LEU A 82 3.64 -9.34 -15.52
CA LEU A 82 4.35 -8.64 -14.44
C LEU A 82 5.27 -9.59 -13.67
N CYS A 83 4.81 -10.78 -13.32
CA CYS A 83 5.63 -11.79 -12.64
C CYS A 83 6.85 -12.22 -13.47
N LYS A 84 6.70 -12.30 -14.79
CA LYS A 84 7.81 -12.63 -15.70
C LYS A 84 8.85 -11.52 -15.78
N ASN A 85 8.45 -10.26 -15.73
CA ASN A 85 9.31 -9.10 -15.96
C ASN A 85 9.81 -8.44 -14.66
N LEU A 86 9.09 -8.55 -13.55
CA LEU A 86 9.49 -8.04 -12.23
C LEU A 86 10.20 -9.12 -11.38
N LYS A 87 11.26 -9.72 -11.92
CA LYS A 87 11.97 -10.84 -11.25
C LYS A 87 12.55 -10.50 -9.88
N GLY A 88 12.78 -9.21 -9.57
CA GLY A 88 13.23 -8.71 -8.27
C GLY A 88 12.13 -8.67 -7.21
N TYR A 89 10.87 -8.85 -7.59
CA TYR A 89 9.71 -8.74 -6.72
C TYR A 89 9.06 -10.10 -6.45
N ARG A 90 8.30 -10.16 -5.35
CA ARG A 90 7.24 -11.13 -5.09
C ARG A 90 5.92 -10.38 -5.01
N HIS A 91 4.81 -11.08 -5.09
CA HIS A 91 3.48 -10.50 -4.96
C HIS A 91 2.58 -11.36 -4.08
N VAL A 92 1.54 -10.73 -3.58
CA VAL A 92 0.38 -11.33 -2.92
C VAL A 92 -0.86 -10.71 -3.53
N GLY A 93 -1.86 -11.51 -3.81
CA GLY A 93 -3.13 -11.07 -4.39
C GLY A 93 -3.77 -12.17 -5.23
N VAL A 94 -5.10 -12.12 -5.29
CA VAL A 94 -5.94 -13.10 -6.01
C VAL A 94 -6.99 -12.37 -6.84
N GLY A 95 -7.54 -13.03 -7.84
CA GLY A 95 -8.68 -12.52 -8.61
C GLY A 95 -9.93 -12.40 -7.74
N ARG A 96 -10.60 -11.24 -7.81
CA ARG A 96 -11.72 -10.87 -6.94
C ARG A 96 -12.94 -11.79 -7.06
N THR A 97 -13.12 -12.45 -8.22
CA THR A 97 -14.33 -13.24 -8.49
C THR A 97 -14.29 -14.63 -7.86
N ASP A 98 -13.14 -15.30 -7.85
CA ASP A 98 -13.03 -16.70 -7.39
C ASP A 98 -11.97 -16.94 -6.31
N GLY A 99 -11.28 -15.90 -5.89
CA GLY A 99 -10.17 -16.02 -4.97
C GLY A 99 -8.95 -16.74 -5.56
N LYS A 100 -8.87 -16.82 -6.89
CA LYS A 100 -7.77 -17.46 -7.63
C LYS A 100 -7.32 -16.58 -8.79
N LYS A 101 -7.87 -16.78 -9.99
CA LYS A 101 -7.43 -16.11 -11.22
C LYS A 101 -8.52 -15.31 -11.94
N LYS A 102 -9.79 -15.47 -11.56
CA LYS A 102 -10.91 -14.80 -12.24
C LYS A 102 -11.16 -13.40 -11.65
N GLY A 103 -11.47 -12.47 -12.55
CA GLY A 103 -11.66 -11.05 -12.21
C GLY A 103 -10.32 -10.34 -12.05
N GLU A 104 -10.41 -9.06 -11.73
CA GLU A 104 -9.25 -8.23 -11.46
C GLU A 104 -8.70 -8.53 -10.07
N ALA A 105 -7.38 -8.48 -9.93
CA ALA A 105 -6.69 -8.59 -8.66
C ALA A 105 -6.18 -7.21 -8.19
N THR A 106 -5.95 -7.10 -6.89
CA THR A 106 -5.31 -5.95 -6.25
C THR A 106 -4.02 -6.39 -5.55
N PRO A 107 -2.99 -6.83 -6.31
CA PRO A 107 -1.80 -7.38 -5.72
C PRO A 107 -0.95 -6.33 -5.00
N VAL A 108 -0.20 -6.78 -3.99
CA VAL A 108 0.93 -6.06 -3.40
C VAL A 108 2.22 -6.67 -3.96
N PHE A 109 2.98 -5.93 -4.75
CA PHE A 109 4.33 -6.29 -5.17
C PHE A 109 5.35 -5.73 -4.17
N TYR A 110 6.37 -6.52 -3.79
CA TYR A 110 7.43 -6.10 -2.87
C TYR A 110 8.79 -6.69 -3.23
N ARG A 111 9.85 -5.95 -3.01
CA ARG A 111 11.22 -6.39 -3.29
C ARG A 111 11.61 -7.57 -2.43
N LYS A 112 11.88 -8.73 -3.07
CA LYS A 112 12.21 -9.99 -2.37
C LYS A 112 13.60 -9.99 -1.73
N ASP A 113 14.51 -9.14 -2.20
CA ASP A 113 15.85 -8.97 -1.62
C ASP A 113 15.79 -8.21 -0.29
N ARG A 114 14.87 -7.24 -0.14
CA ARG A 114 14.69 -6.41 1.04
C ARG A 114 13.78 -7.04 2.09
N PHE A 115 12.66 -7.63 1.68
CA PHE A 115 11.60 -8.03 2.59
C PHE A 115 11.38 -9.54 2.63
N LYS A 116 10.96 -10.02 3.81
CA LYS A 116 10.47 -11.38 4.05
C LYS A 116 9.00 -11.30 4.44
N ALA A 117 8.13 -11.99 3.69
CA ALA A 117 6.76 -12.17 4.11
C ALA A 117 6.71 -13.09 5.33
N LEU A 118 6.01 -12.66 6.37
CA LEU A 118 5.76 -13.41 7.59
C LEU A 118 4.37 -14.06 7.54
N ASP A 119 3.41 -13.33 6.94
CA ASP A 119 2.03 -13.74 6.82
C ASP A 119 1.37 -12.97 5.68
N GLN A 120 0.31 -13.50 5.09
CA GLN A 120 -0.38 -12.88 3.96
C GLN A 120 -1.79 -13.43 3.78
N GLY A 121 -2.65 -12.65 3.13
CA GLY A 121 -4.00 -13.09 2.83
C GLY A 121 -4.77 -12.10 1.96
N ASN A 122 -6.05 -12.43 1.81
CA ASN A 122 -7.00 -11.61 1.10
C ASN A 122 -8.32 -11.62 1.89
N PHE A 123 -9.08 -10.55 1.80
CA PHE A 123 -10.45 -10.51 2.29
C PHE A 123 -11.31 -9.69 1.35
N TRP A 124 -12.59 -10.09 1.22
CA TRP A 124 -13.54 -9.38 0.38
C TRP A 124 -14.16 -8.21 1.12
N LEU A 125 -14.37 -7.13 0.40
CA LEU A 125 -14.99 -5.92 0.94
C LEU A 125 -16.53 -6.11 0.96
N SER A 126 -16.97 -6.91 1.93
CA SER A 126 -18.36 -7.30 2.10
C SER A 126 -18.67 -7.64 3.56
N GLU A 127 -19.92 -7.91 3.87
CA GLU A 127 -20.38 -8.42 5.16
C GLU A 127 -19.83 -9.83 5.47
N THR A 128 -19.37 -10.54 4.44
CA THR A 128 -18.75 -11.87 4.55
C THR A 128 -17.34 -11.88 3.98
N PRO A 129 -16.38 -11.22 4.64
CA PRO A 129 -15.05 -10.93 4.10
C PRO A 129 -14.22 -12.18 3.79
N ASP A 130 -14.51 -13.30 4.41
CA ASP A 130 -13.77 -14.55 4.22
C ASP A 130 -14.37 -15.43 3.09
N VAL A 131 -15.46 -14.96 2.44
CA VAL A 131 -16.11 -15.67 1.33
C VAL A 131 -15.62 -15.11 -0.01
N ALA A 132 -14.90 -15.91 -0.77
CA ALA A 132 -14.37 -15.52 -2.08
C ALA A 132 -15.51 -15.16 -3.05
N GLY A 133 -15.36 -14.02 -3.74
CA GLY A 133 -16.36 -13.50 -4.67
C GLY A 133 -17.58 -12.85 -4.01
N SER A 134 -17.59 -12.68 -2.68
CA SER A 134 -18.69 -11.99 -2.03
C SER A 134 -18.72 -10.52 -2.43
N LYS A 135 -19.96 -10.02 -2.61
CA LYS A 135 -20.24 -8.63 -2.95
C LYS A 135 -20.98 -7.98 -1.80
N GLY A 136 -20.45 -6.89 -1.27
CA GLY A 136 -20.95 -6.26 -0.05
C GLY A 136 -21.82 -5.05 -0.30
N TRP A 137 -22.79 -4.83 0.59
CA TRP A 137 -23.65 -3.65 0.69
C TRP A 137 -24.29 -3.29 -0.65
N ASP A 138 -24.09 -2.07 -1.13
CA ASP A 138 -24.60 -1.53 -2.41
C ASP A 138 -23.55 -1.60 -3.54
N ALA A 139 -22.48 -2.41 -3.40
CA ALA A 139 -21.45 -2.52 -4.41
C ALA A 139 -21.99 -3.03 -5.75
N ALA A 140 -21.52 -2.43 -6.85
CA ALA A 140 -21.82 -2.93 -8.20
C ALA A 140 -21.06 -4.21 -8.51
N LEU A 141 -19.82 -4.34 -8.02
CA LEU A 141 -18.92 -5.47 -8.25
C LEU A 141 -18.35 -5.99 -6.92
N GLU A 142 -17.93 -7.25 -6.93
CA GLU A 142 -17.11 -7.78 -5.84
C GLU A 142 -15.77 -7.05 -5.78
N ARG A 143 -15.32 -6.76 -4.55
CA ARG A 143 -14.05 -6.06 -4.28
C ARG A 143 -13.23 -6.85 -3.26
N VAL A 144 -11.94 -6.86 -3.44
CA VAL A 144 -11.00 -7.60 -2.60
C VAL A 144 -9.88 -6.69 -2.12
N ALA A 145 -9.42 -6.90 -0.90
CA ALA A 145 -8.18 -6.35 -0.40
C ALA A 145 -7.16 -7.48 -0.25
N SER A 146 -5.94 -7.24 -0.74
CA SER A 146 -4.80 -8.13 -0.55
C SER A 146 -3.87 -7.54 0.48
N TRP A 147 -3.32 -8.38 1.36
CA TRP A 147 -2.42 -7.90 2.41
C TRP A 147 -1.23 -8.84 2.63
N VAL A 148 -0.13 -8.27 3.09
CA VAL A 148 1.05 -9.01 3.49
C VAL A 148 1.71 -8.35 4.71
N LYS A 149 2.07 -9.15 5.71
CA LYS A 149 2.91 -8.76 6.84
C LYS A 149 4.36 -9.00 6.47
N LEU A 150 5.12 -7.93 6.36
CA LEU A 150 6.51 -7.94 5.92
C LEU A 150 7.47 -7.68 7.09
N LYS A 151 8.63 -8.32 7.03
CA LYS A 151 9.79 -7.99 7.86
C LYS A 151 10.91 -7.47 6.96
N ASP A 152 11.41 -6.28 7.24
CA ASP A 152 12.64 -5.79 6.63
C ASP A 152 13.83 -6.64 7.10
N LYS A 153 14.60 -7.15 6.16
CA LYS A 153 15.71 -8.08 6.46
C LYS A 153 16.89 -7.40 7.15
N LYS A 154 17.06 -6.10 6.92
CA LYS A 154 18.18 -5.32 7.46
C LYS A 154 17.89 -4.80 8.86
N THR A 155 16.75 -4.17 9.07
CA THR A 155 16.38 -3.52 10.35
C THR A 155 15.61 -4.45 11.28
N GLY A 156 15.01 -5.52 10.75
CA GLY A 156 14.13 -6.41 11.50
C GLY A 156 12.72 -5.86 11.73
N LYS A 157 12.43 -4.62 11.33
CA LYS A 157 11.11 -3.99 11.51
C LYS A 157 10.03 -4.77 10.78
N VAL A 158 8.87 -4.86 11.43
CA VAL A 158 7.69 -5.58 10.94
C VAL A 158 6.57 -4.57 10.71
N PHE A 159 5.93 -4.65 9.55
CA PHE A 159 4.84 -3.77 9.14
C PHE A 159 3.88 -4.51 8.21
N MET A 160 2.71 -3.93 7.94
CA MET A 160 1.71 -4.49 7.04
C MET A 160 1.53 -3.62 5.79
N ALA A 161 1.46 -4.28 4.64
CA ALA A 161 1.03 -3.70 3.38
C ALA A 161 -0.37 -4.20 3.06
N VAL A 162 -1.28 -3.30 2.71
CA VAL A 162 -2.62 -3.60 2.21
C VAL A 162 -2.82 -2.88 0.89
N ASN A 163 -3.49 -3.53 -0.06
CA ASN A 163 -3.87 -2.91 -1.33
C ASN A 163 -5.30 -3.28 -1.71
N THR A 164 -6.02 -2.33 -2.27
CA THR A 164 -7.44 -2.50 -2.60
C THR A 164 -7.85 -1.70 -3.82
N HIS A 165 -9.07 -1.95 -4.31
CA HIS A 165 -9.77 -1.13 -5.29
C HIS A 165 -11.24 -1.06 -4.88
N PHE A 166 -11.69 0.11 -4.42
CA PHE A 166 -13.04 0.30 -3.91
C PHE A 166 -14.08 0.26 -5.03
N ASP A 167 -15.34 0.05 -4.67
CA ASP A 167 -16.41 0.03 -5.66
C ASP A 167 -16.65 1.43 -6.24
N HIS A 168 -16.86 1.48 -7.57
CA HIS A 168 -17.03 2.74 -8.30
C HIS A 168 -18.45 3.32 -8.22
N VAL A 169 -19.44 2.53 -7.74
CA VAL A 169 -20.85 2.94 -7.63
C VAL A 169 -21.31 3.06 -6.18
N GLY A 170 -21.12 2.00 -5.39
CA GLY A 170 -21.69 1.84 -4.05
C GLY A 170 -21.07 2.77 -3.02
N LYS A 171 -21.77 3.81 -2.59
CA LYS A 171 -21.29 4.74 -1.55
C LYS A 171 -21.21 4.08 -0.18
N VAL A 172 -22.21 3.28 0.17
CA VAL A 172 -22.21 2.52 1.45
C VAL A 172 -21.08 1.50 1.43
N ALA A 173 -20.92 0.78 0.31
CA ALA A 173 -19.84 -0.19 0.14
C ALA A 173 -18.45 0.45 0.35
N ARG A 174 -18.18 1.64 -0.22
CA ARG A 174 -16.91 2.34 -0.01
C ARG A 174 -16.68 2.72 1.45
N ARG A 175 -17.66 3.32 2.11
CA ARG A 175 -17.56 3.68 3.53
C ARG A 175 -17.34 2.46 4.44
N GLU A 176 -18.11 1.41 4.27
CA GLU A 176 -18.00 0.21 5.11
C GLU A 176 -16.74 -0.59 4.79
N SER A 177 -16.24 -0.54 3.53
CA SER A 177 -14.93 -1.08 3.16
C SER A 177 -13.79 -0.39 3.90
N ALA A 178 -13.84 0.94 4.05
CA ALA A 178 -12.86 1.69 4.84
C ALA A 178 -12.82 1.22 6.30
N LYS A 179 -13.99 1.08 6.95
CA LYS A 179 -14.11 0.55 8.31
C LYS A 179 -13.58 -0.88 8.42
N LEU A 180 -13.92 -1.74 7.46
CA LEU A 180 -13.48 -3.14 7.43
C LEU A 180 -11.95 -3.24 7.34
N ILE A 181 -11.32 -2.48 6.44
CA ILE A 181 -9.86 -2.47 6.29
C ILE A 181 -9.18 -2.06 7.60
N MET A 182 -9.61 -0.99 8.23
CA MET A 182 -9.03 -0.52 9.49
C MET A 182 -9.16 -1.55 10.61
N ARG A 183 -10.33 -2.21 10.72
CA ARG A 183 -10.54 -3.31 11.68
C ARG A 183 -9.59 -4.48 11.38
N LYS A 184 -9.46 -4.91 10.12
CA LYS A 184 -8.56 -6.00 9.72
C LYS A 184 -7.09 -5.67 10.00
N ILE A 185 -6.66 -4.43 9.85
CA ILE A 185 -5.30 -4.01 10.22
C ILE A 185 -5.09 -4.18 11.72
N GLN A 186 -6.00 -3.70 12.55
CA GLN A 186 -5.91 -3.86 14.02
C GLN A 186 -5.86 -5.35 14.43
N GLU A 187 -6.70 -6.19 13.82
CA GLU A 187 -6.74 -7.63 14.08
C GLU A 187 -5.42 -8.32 13.72
N ILE A 188 -4.75 -7.93 12.63
CA ILE A 188 -3.60 -8.64 12.07
C ILE A 188 -2.27 -8.14 12.65
N VAL A 189 -2.09 -6.84 12.84
CA VAL A 189 -0.80 -6.25 13.25
C VAL A 189 -0.86 -5.40 14.52
N GLY A 190 -2.06 -5.11 15.05
CA GLY A 190 -2.23 -4.24 16.22
C GLY A 190 -1.63 -2.85 15.97
N ASP A 191 -0.75 -2.40 16.86
CA ASP A 191 -0.13 -1.06 16.81
C ASP A 191 1.10 -0.97 15.88
N LYS A 192 1.42 -2.02 15.14
CA LYS A 192 2.55 -1.99 14.20
C LYS A 192 2.22 -1.10 12.99
N PRO A 193 3.26 -0.54 12.34
CA PRO A 193 3.08 0.26 11.14
C PRO A 193 2.29 -0.50 10.06
N ALA A 194 1.34 0.19 9.43
CA ALA A 194 0.58 -0.31 8.30
C ALA A 194 0.40 0.78 7.24
N VAL A 195 0.43 0.36 5.98
CA VAL A 195 0.17 1.22 4.81
C VAL A 195 -0.92 0.58 3.97
N VAL A 196 -1.93 1.37 3.63
CA VAL A 196 -3.01 0.99 2.71
C VAL A 196 -2.88 1.80 1.43
N THR A 197 -2.78 1.11 0.32
CA THR A 197 -2.77 1.69 -1.02
C THR A 197 -4.01 1.29 -1.79
N GLY A 198 -4.40 2.08 -2.76
CA GLY A 198 -5.52 1.69 -3.62
C GLY A 198 -6.03 2.81 -4.50
N ASP A 199 -6.85 2.40 -5.45
CA ASP A 199 -7.85 3.23 -6.09
C ASP A 199 -9.12 3.15 -5.23
N PHE A 200 -9.45 4.25 -4.57
CA PHE A 200 -10.58 4.29 -3.65
C PHE A 200 -11.88 4.74 -4.34
N ASN A 201 -11.82 5.13 -5.62
CA ASN A 201 -12.97 5.65 -6.36
C ASN A 201 -13.72 6.76 -5.59
N VAL A 202 -13.00 7.56 -4.82
CA VAL A 202 -13.50 8.68 -4.02
C VAL A 202 -12.51 9.83 -4.10
N THR A 203 -12.99 11.02 -3.82
CA THR A 203 -12.17 12.19 -3.54
C THR A 203 -12.08 12.43 -2.04
N GLU A 204 -11.28 13.40 -1.62
CA GLU A 204 -11.16 13.80 -0.20
C GLU A 204 -12.47 14.35 0.41
N ARG A 205 -13.48 14.65 -0.43
CA ARG A 205 -14.80 15.13 -0.02
C ARG A 205 -15.77 14.00 0.35
N ASP A 206 -15.42 12.76 0.03
CA ASP A 206 -16.28 11.59 0.21
C ASP A 206 -16.22 11.03 1.63
N GLU A 207 -17.34 10.43 2.08
CA GLU A 207 -17.46 9.84 3.41
C GLU A 207 -16.46 8.70 3.66
N ALA A 208 -16.14 7.92 2.63
CA ALA A 208 -15.15 6.85 2.75
C ALA A 208 -13.75 7.38 3.07
N TYR A 209 -13.33 8.49 2.43
CA TYR A 209 -12.07 9.16 2.77
C TYR A 209 -12.10 9.69 4.22
N THR A 210 -13.15 10.43 4.56
CA THR A 210 -13.32 10.95 5.92
C THR A 210 -13.27 9.83 6.95
N THR A 211 -13.88 8.67 6.65
CA THR A 211 -13.84 7.49 7.51
C THR A 211 -12.42 7.00 7.76
N MET A 212 -11.55 6.98 6.73
CA MET A 212 -10.15 6.58 6.89
C MET A 212 -9.36 7.51 7.82
N VAL A 213 -9.61 8.82 7.77
CA VAL A 213 -8.77 9.82 8.45
C VAL A 213 -9.32 10.31 9.79
N THR A 214 -10.58 10.01 10.13
CA THR A 214 -11.23 10.52 11.38
C THR A 214 -11.70 9.44 12.36
N ASN A 215 -11.61 8.16 12.01
CA ASN A 215 -12.01 7.06 12.88
C ASN A 215 -11.09 6.96 14.11
N GLU A 216 -11.51 6.24 15.17
CA GLU A 216 -10.66 5.96 16.36
C GLU A 216 -9.30 5.35 15.97
N PHE A 217 -9.32 4.36 15.10
CA PHE A 217 -8.11 3.86 14.42
C PHE A 217 -7.92 4.62 13.11
N LYS A 218 -7.59 5.90 13.22
CA LYS A 218 -7.38 6.75 12.05
C LYS A 218 -6.06 6.41 11.33
N MET A 219 -6.09 6.58 10.02
CA MET A 219 -4.90 6.63 9.18
C MET A 219 -4.70 8.06 8.66
N ASN A 220 -3.49 8.41 8.31
CA ASN A 220 -3.19 9.69 7.67
C ASN A 220 -3.05 9.47 6.16
N ASP A 221 -3.55 10.40 5.34
CA ASP A 221 -3.19 10.45 3.92
C ASP A 221 -1.74 10.92 3.80
N ALA A 222 -0.87 10.11 3.23
CA ALA A 222 0.55 10.40 3.09
C ALA A 222 0.79 11.72 2.34
N TYR A 223 -0.09 12.07 1.40
CA TYR A 223 0.01 13.32 0.65
C TYR A 223 -0.03 14.55 1.57
N HIS A 224 -0.84 14.54 2.61
CA HIS A 224 -0.97 15.67 3.56
C HIS A 224 0.03 15.62 4.74
N MET A 225 0.93 14.64 4.78
CA MET A 225 1.90 14.49 5.87
C MET A 225 3.26 15.14 5.56
N THR A 226 3.39 15.80 4.42
CA THR A 226 4.61 16.53 4.01
C THR A 226 4.23 17.66 3.07
N ASP A 227 5.02 18.73 3.02
CA ASP A 227 4.93 19.79 2.00
C ASP A 227 5.86 19.52 0.81
N ASN A 228 6.62 18.43 0.83
CA ASN A 228 7.55 18.05 -0.23
C ASN A 228 6.86 17.19 -1.28
N HIS A 229 6.24 17.84 -2.26
CA HIS A 229 5.51 17.19 -3.35
C HIS A 229 6.20 17.42 -4.70
N THR A 230 6.12 16.43 -5.58
CA THR A 230 6.55 16.55 -6.98
C THR A 230 5.52 15.93 -7.93
N GLY A 231 5.58 16.30 -9.21
CA GLY A 231 4.67 15.80 -10.23
C GLY A 231 3.38 16.61 -10.34
N THR A 232 2.24 15.92 -10.49
CA THR A 232 0.90 16.54 -10.59
C THR A 232 0.10 16.37 -9.30
N THR A 233 -1.15 16.83 -9.26
CA THR A 233 -2.03 16.74 -8.08
C THR A 233 -3.16 15.73 -8.24
N GLY A 234 -3.48 15.33 -9.48
CA GLY A 234 -4.56 14.39 -9.77
C GLY A 234 -4.02 13.02 -10.20
N THR A 235 -4.75 11.97 -9.88
CA THR A 235 -4.34 10.61 -10.23
C THR A 235 -5.15 10.01 -11.39
N TRP A 236 -6.35 10.47 -11.68
CA TRP A 236 -7.19 9.95 -12.77
C TRP A 236 -7.31 10.94 -13.92
N HIS A 237 -6.90 10.53 -15.12
CA HIS A 237 -6.90 11.38 -16.32
C HIS A 237 -7.52 10.71 -17.56
N SER A 238 -8.04 9.48 -17.46
CA SER A 238 -8.73 8.78 -18.56
C SER A 238 -7.94 8.82 -19.88
N PHE A 239 -6.67 8.36 -19.85
CA PHE A 239 -5.77 8.43 -21.00
C PHE A 239 -5.62 9.85 -21.59
N CYS A 240 -5.40 10.85 -20.72
CA CYS A 240 -5.28 12.27 -21.07
C CYS A 240 -6.52 12.90 -21.74
N GLN A 241 -7.70 12.30 -21.53
CA GLN A 241 -8.97 12.91 -21.96
C GLN A 241 -9.46 13.96 -20.96
N ILE A 242 -9.04 13.86 -19.70
CA ILE A 242 -9.32 14.83 -18.64
C ILE A 242 -8.15 15.82 -18.59
N PRO A 243 -8.39 17.12 -18.72
CA PRO A 243 -7.32 18.11 -18.63
C PRO A 243 -6.78 18.22 -17.20
N PRO A 244 -5.50 18.57 -17.01
CA PRO A 244 -4.82 18.53 -15.71
C PRO A 244 -5.55 19.26 -14.58
N GLU A 245 -6.16 20.40 -14.85
CA GLU A 245 -6.90 21.23 -13.89
C GLU A 245 -8.24 20.61 -13.42
N LYS A 246 -8.69 19.53 -14.10
CA LYS A 246 -9.92 18.79 -13.76
C LYS A 246 -9.66 17.38 -13.25
N MET A 247 -8.40 16.98 -13.20
CA MET A 247 -8.06 15.67 -12.65
C MET A 247 -8.38 15.61 -11.15
N GLU A 248 -8.93 14.49 -10.72
CA GLU A 248 -9.16 14.20 -9.32
C GLU A 248 -8.12 13.22 -8.78
N LYS A 249 -7.73 13.38 -7.53
CA LYS A 249 -6.95 12.39 -6.80
C LYS A 249 -7.93 11.37 -6.20
N ILE A 250 -7.91 10.14 -6.71
CA ILE A 250 -8.73 9.02 -6.25
C ILE A 250 -7.90 7.80 -5.84
N ASP A 251 -6.60 7.84 -6.11
CA ASP A 251 -5.63 6.87 -5.65
C ASP A 251 -4.90 7.44 -4.42
N PHE A 252 -4.88 6.67 -3.32
CA PHE A 252 -4.34 7.13 -2.05
C PHE A 252 -3.31 6.17 -1.47
N ILE A 253 -2.43 6.73 -0.63
CA ILE A 253 -1.53 6.02 0.26
C ILE A 253 -1.88 6.45 1.68
N PHE A 254 -2.62 5.62 2.41
CA PHE A 254 -2.92 5.84 3.82
C PHE A 254 -1.91 5.14 4.70
N ILE A 255 -1.46 5.82 5.75
CA ILE A 255 -0.43 5.35 6.67
C ILE A 255 -0.90 5.43 8.12
N THR A 256 -0.47 4.52 8.97
CA THR A 256 -0.65 4.66 10.42
C THR A 256 0.16 5.85 10.96
N PRO A 257 -0.27 6.49 12.08
CA PRO A 257 0.35 7.71 12.60
C PRO A 257 1.83 7.61 12.98
N ASN A 258 2.35 6.40 13.18
CA ASN A 258 3.74 6.12 13.53
C ASN A 258 4.70 6.04 12.33
N ILE A 259 4.23 6.40 11.15
CA ILE A 259 5.01 6.48 9.91
C ILE A 259 5.24 7.95 9.55
N LYS A 260 6.49 8.32 9.26
CA LYS A 260 6.83 9.65 8.77
C LYS A 260 6.91 9.65 7.24
N VAL A 261 6.36 10.68 6.61
CA VAL A 261 6.47 10.92 5.17
C VAL A 261 7.51 11.99 4.91
N THR A 262 8.43 11.74 4.00
CA THR A 262 9.49 12.70 3.65
C THR A 262 9.30 13.33 2.27
N HIS A 263 8.57 12.64 1.39
CA HIS A 263 8.28 13.11 0.03
C HIS A 263 7.09 12.35 -0.53
N THR A 264 6.30 12.99 -1.41
CA THR A 264 5.31 12.33 -2.25
C THR A 264 5.46 12.75 -3.71
N HIS A 265 5.12 11.84 -4.62
CA HIS A 265 5.15 12.09 -6.05
C HIS A 265 3.95 11.48 -6.72
N ILE A 266 3.23 12.28 -7.50
CA ILE A 266 2.22 11.78 -8.44
C ILE A 266 2.79 11.99 -9.84
N GLU A 267 2.96 10.90 -10.59
CA GLU A 267 3.52 10.94 -11.94
C GLU A 267 2.69 11.88 -12.82
N LYS A 268 3.38 12.59 -13.70
CA LYS A 268 2.68 13.44 -14.66
C LYS A 268 2.30 12.62 -15.89
N GLU A 269 1.06 12.76 -16.34
CA GLU A 269 0.58 12.13 -17.57
C GLU A 269 1.44 12.53 -18.78
N ASN A 270 1.66 11.58 -19.69
CA ASN A 270 2.38 11.81 -20.94
C ASN A 270 1.58 11.24 -22.11
N LYS A 271 1.05 12.13 -22.96
CA LYS A 271 0.19 11.76 -24.11
C LYS A 271 0.87 10.79 -25.08
N ASP A 272 2.18 10.91 -25.26
CA ASP A 272 2.93 10.11 -26.23
C ASP A 272 3.40 8.76 -25.64
N ARG A 273 3.41 8.63 -24.32
CA ARG A 273 3.95 7.48 -23.62
C ARG A 273 3.08 7.05 -22.44
N GLN A 274 1.79 6.97 -22.63
CA GLN A 274 0.87 6.60 -21.56
C GLN A 274 1.16 5.21 -21.00
N ILE A 275 1.11 5.10 -19.68
CA ILE A 275 1.31 3.84 -18.96
C ILE A 275 0.00 3.29 -18.39
N SER A 276 -0.96 4.15 -18.10
CA SER A 276 -2.31 3.85 -17.63
C SER A 276 -3.22 5.04 -17.93
N ASP A 277 -4.50 4.94 -17.59
CA ASP A 277 -5.45 6.04 -17.49
C ASP A 277 -5.42 6.70 -16.09
N HIS A 278 -4.58 6.17 -15.19
CA HIS A 278 -4.21 6.73 -13.90
C HIS A 278 -2.74 7.11 -13.85
N ASN A 279 -2.42 8.17 -13.12
CA ASN A 279 -1.06 8.54 -12.75
C ASN A 279 -0.61 7.73 -11.54
N PRO A 280 0.50 6.98 -11.61
CA PRO A 280 1.05 6.34 -10.42
C PRO A 280 1.41 7.36 -9.34
N HIS A 281 1.21 6.97 -8.09
CA HIS A 281 1.53 7.78 -6.93
C HIS A 281 2.49 7.01 -6.01
N TYR A 282 3.58 7.64 -5.52
CA TYR A 282 4.42 7.05 -4.49
C TYR A 282 4.74 8.03 -3.37
N ALA A 283 5.10 7.48 -2.21
CA ALA A 283 5.58 8.20 -1.05
C ALA A 283 6.89 7.60 -0.54
N ASP A 284 7.81 8.45 -0.10
CA ASP A 284 9.03 8.06 0.62
C ASP A 284 8.72 8.10 2.12
N LEU A 285 8.75 6.92 2.74
CA LEU A 285 8.33 6.66 4.11
C LEU A 285 9.52 6.30 5.01
N GLU A 286 9.47 6.76 6.26
CA GLU A 286 10.39 6.39 7.35
C GLU A 286 9.58 5.70 8.47
N LEU A 287 9.95 4.44 8.77
CA LEU A 287 9.36 3.58 9.81
C LEU A 287 10.35 3.33 10.94
#